data_98ca5d3c167a701f40d823c440634c14
#
_entry.id   98ca5d3c167a701f40d823c440634c14
#
_cell.length_a   1.000
_cell.length_b   1.000
_cell.length_c   1.000
_cell.angle_alpha   90.00
_cell.angle_beta   90.00
_cell.angle_gamma   90.00
#
_symmetry.space_group_name_H-M   'P 1'
#
loop_
_entity.id
_entity.type
_entity.pdbx_description
1 polymer ?
#
loop_
_entity_poly.entity_id
_entity_poly.type
_entity_poly.pdbx_seq_one_letter_code
_entity_poly.pdbx_strand_id
1 'polypeptide(L)'
;LAGVGIPGLYGFAGFYSKDAILEAAFAAHSGVGEFAYWMGIAAAFMTAFYSWRLIMMTFHGKFRGDHHVLEHAHESPPVMLVPLFVLAAGALVAGIVFFDNFVEKEGVEHFWRGALLVLESHPAMEDMHHVPEWVKLAPLVAAFSGIILAVLFSGVWKGAPAAIAKALGPIY
;
A
#
# COMPACT_ATOMS: atom_id res chain seq x y z
N LEU A 1 5.16 0.36 -3.15
CA LEU A 1 4.96 1.08 -4.43
C LEU A 1 3.60 0.77 -5.06
N ALA A 2 3.07 -0.44 -4.87
CA ALA A 2 1.75 -0.84 -5.38
C ALA A 2 0.56 -0.06 -4.78
N GLY A 3 0.78 0.79 -3.81
CA GLY A 3 -0.27 1.59 -3.17
C GLY A 3 -0.31 3.06 -3.59
N VAL A 4 0.49 3.46 -4.59
CA VAL A 4 0.50 4.84 -5.08
C VAL A 4 0.10 4.85 -6.55
N GLY A 5 -1.18 5.03 -6.81
CA GLY A 5 -1.67 5.32 -8.16
C GLY A 5 -1.30 6.75 -8.57
N ILE A 6 -1.00 6.94 -9.84
CA ILE A 6 -0.83 8.28 -10.41
C ILE A 6 -2.20 8.70 -10.94
N PRO A 7 -2.74 9.86 -10.55
CA PRO A 7 -4.01 10.34 -11.10
C PRO A 7 -3.98 10.36 -12.63
N GLY A 8 -4.94 9.70 -13.26
CA GLY A 8 -5.01 9.58 -14.72
C GLY A 8 -4.21 8.41 -15.34
N LEU A 9 -3.40 7.70 -14.57
CA LEU A 9 -2.89 6.38 -14.93
C LEU A 9 -3.60 5.34 -14.06
N TYR A 10 -4.03 4.25 -14.67
CA TYR A 10 -4.58 3.12 -13.94
C TYR A 10 -3.53 2.62 -12.94
N GLY A 11 -3.87 2.64 -11.65
CA GLY A 11 -2.99 2.21 -10.58
C GLY A 11 -2.84 0.70 -10.49
N PHE A 12 -1.94 0.25 -9.67
CA PHE A 12 -1.78 -1.17 -9.35
C PHE A 12 -3.00 -1.70 -8.58
N ALA A 13 -3.28 -3.00 -8.69
CA ALA A 13 -4.42 -3.64 -8.03
C ALA A 13 -4.49 -3.33 -6.51
N GLY A 14 -3.34 -3.32 -5.83
CA GLY A 14 -3.26 -2.99 -4.41
C GLY A 14 -3.65 -1.55 -4.05
N PHE A 15 -3.53 -0.61 -5.00
CA PHE A 15 -4.03 0.75 -4.80
C PHE A 15 -5.56 0.77 -4.74
N TYR A 16 -6.23 0.22 -5.75
CA TYR A 16 -7.67 0.17 -5.80
C TYR A 16 -8.29 -0.62 -4.65
N SER A 17 -7.76 -1.81 -4.37
CA SER A 17 -8.30 -2.66 -3.29
C SER A 17 -8.17 -2.01 -1.91
N LYS A 18 -7.04 -1.37 -1.64
CA LYS A 18 -6.82 -0.67 -0.37
C LYS A 18 -7.83 0.47 -0.19
N ASP A 19 -7.99 1.31 -1.21
CA ASP A 19 -8.88 2.47 -1.13
C ASP A 19 -10.33 2.03 -1.00
N ALA A 20 -10.79 1.05 -1.79
CA ALA A 20 -12.13 0.48 -1.69
C ALA A 20 -12.43 -0.11 -0.29
N ILE A 21 -11.45 -0.83 0.32
CA ILE A 21 -11.61 -1.36 1.67
C ILE A 21 -11.76 -0.24 2.72
N LEU A 22 -10.98 0.83 2.61
CA LEU A 22 -11.04 1.96 3.54
C LEU A 22 -12.33 2.76 3.37
N GLU A 23 -12.76 3.00 2.13
CA GLU A 23 -14.02 3.67 1.83
C GLU A 23 -15.21 2.86 2.35
N ALA A 24 -15.22 1.53 2.14
CA ALA A 24 -16.26 0.64 2.66
C ALA A 24 -16.25 0.58 4.20
N ALA A 25 -15.09 0.60 4.84
CA ALA A 25 -15.00 0.63 6.30
C ALA A 25 -15.58 1.93 6.87
N PHE A 26 -15.33 3.06 6.23
CA PHE A 26 -15.91 4.35 6.61
C PHE A 26 -17.43 4.38 6.36
N ALA A 27 -17.86 3.88 5.21
CA ALA A 27 -19.28 3.81 4.80
C ALA A 27 -20.12 2.85 5.65
N ALA A 28 -19.51 2.00 6.46
CA ALA A 28 -20.23 1.08 7.34
C ALA A 28 -21.02 1.79 8.48
N HIS A 29 -20.86 3.11 8.64
CA HIS A 29 -21.57 3.94 9.64
C HIS A 29 -21.62 3.34 11.04
N SER A 30 -20.55 2.66 11.46
CA SER A 30 -20.43 2.00 12.76
C SER A 30 -19.13 2.42 13.46
N GLY A 31 -19.13 2.45 14.80
CA GLY A 31 -17.91 2.76 15.55
C GLY A 31 -16.75 1.80 15.26
N VAL A 32 -17.05 0.55 14.91
CA VAL A 32 -16.04 -0.44 14.50
C VAL A 32 -15.49 -0.09 13.10
N GLY A 33 -16.37 0.31 12.17
CA GLY A 33 -15.97 0.74 10.83
C GLY A 33 -15.08 1.99 10.85
N GLU A 34 -15.47 2.98 11.66
CA GLU A 34 -14.66 4.19 11.85
C GLU A 34 -13.28 3.88 12.46
N PHE A 35 -13.24 3.04 13.49
CA PHE A 35 -12.00 2.56 14.07
C PHE A 35 -11.14 1.82 13.04
N ALA A 36 -11.73 0.94 12.23
CA ALA A 36 -11.03 0.20 11.17
C ALA A 36 -10.47 1.14 10.11
N TYR A 37 -11.22 2.18 9.71
CA TYR A 37 -10.77 3.20 8.79
C TYR A 37 -9.50 3.91 9.32
N TRP A 38 -9.52 4.43 10.53
CA TRP A 38 -8.37 5.14 11.10
C TRP A 38 -7.16 4.22 11.32
N MET A 39 -7.38 2.97 11.72
CA MET A 39 -6.29 1.99 11.80
C MET A 39 -5.70 1.67 10.42
N GLY A 40 -6.55 1.62 9.39
CA GLY A 40 -6.11 1.44 8.01
C GLY A 40 -5.30 2.64 7.48
N ILE A 41 -5.68 3.88 7.82
CA ILE A 41 -4.90 5.09 7.50
C ILE A 41 -3.53 5.05 8.18
N ALA A 42 -3.49 4.69 9.47
CA ALA A 42 -2.22 4.53 10.19
C ALA A 42 -1.34 3.43 9.57
N ALA A 43 -1.95 2.30 9.19
CA ALA A 43 -1.25 1.21 8.51
C ALA A 43 -0.72 1.64 7.12
N ALA A 44 -1.46 2.43 6.36
CA ALA A 44 -1.02 2.96 5.06
C ALA A 44 0.21 3.86 5.23
N PHE A 45 0.22 4.75 6.22
CA PHE A 45 1.37 5.58 6.57
C PHE A 45 2.59 4.73 6.94
N MET A 46 2.43 3.78 7.87
CA MET A 46 3.53 2.91 8.32
C MET A 46 4.07 2.04 7.19
N THR A 47 3.20 1.49 6.35
CA THR A 47 3.58 0.66 5.21
C THR A 47 4.40 1.46 4.20
N ALA A 48 3.97 2.65 3.86
CA ALA A 48 4.72 3.55 2.99
C ALA A 48 6.09 3.92 3.59
N PHE A 49 6.11 4.22 4.88
CA PHE A 49 7.35 4.57 5.59
C PHE A 49 8.36 3.41 5.58
N TYR A 50 7.98 2.20 6.02
CA TYR A 50 8.93 1.10 6.10
C TYR A 50 9.37 0.61 4.71
N SER A 51 8.48 0.61 3.73
CA SER A 51 8.81 0.19 2.37
C SER A 51 9.84 1.13 1.72
N TRP A 52 9.62 2.43 1.82
CA TRP A 52 10.58 3.41 1.31
C TRP A 52 11.87 3.44 2.10
N ARG A 53 11.82 3.27 3.42
CA ARG A 53 13.03 3.09 4.22
C ARG A 53 13.84 1.89 3.75
N LEU A 54 13.18 0.76 3.46
CA LEU A 54 13.84 -0.43 2.91
C LEU A 54 14.53 -0.11 1.58
N ILE A 55 13.82 0.54 0.64
CA ILE A 55 14.37 0.94 -0.66
C ILE A 55 15.59 1.84 -0.49
N MET A 56 15.48 2.87 0.36
CA MET A 56 16.57 3.81 0.60
C MET A 56 17.78 3.14 1.25
N MET A 57 17.58 2.19 2.13
CA MET A 57 18.67 1.48 2.81
C MET A 57 19.31 0.41 1.93
N THR A 58 18.56 -0.20 1.00
CA THR A 58 19.06 -1.28 0.14
C THR A 58 19.72 -0.75 -1.12
N PHE A 59 19.11 0.23 -1.79
CA PHE A 59 19.52 0.67 -3.13
C PHE A 59 20.23 2.02 -3.14
N HIS A 60 20.21 2.77 -2.03
CA HIS A 60 20.81 4.10 -1.97
C HIS A 60 21.92 4.16 -0.93
N GLY A 61 23.02 4.82 -1.30
CA GLY A 61 24.17 5.02 -0.42
C GLY A 61 25.35 4.13 -0.78
N LYS A 62 26.36 4.13 0.10
CA LYS A 62 27.56 3.30 -0.08
C LYS A 62 27.26 1.88 0.38
N PHE A 63 27.83 0.91 -0.34
CA PHE A 63 27.80 -0.49 0.09
C PHE A 63 28.43 -0.64 1.48
N ARG A 64 27.75 -1.39 2.36
CA ARG A 64 28.13 -1.53 3.79
C ARG A 64 28.54 -2.95 4.15
N GLY A 65 28.52 -3.87 3.20
CA GLY A 65 28.96 -5.24 3.37
C GLY A 65 30.44 -5.44 3.07
N ASP A 66 30.88 -6.67 3.10
CA ASP A 66 32.23 -7.07 2.71
C ASP A 66 32.43 -6.91 1.20
N HIS A 67 33.51 -6.28 0.79
CA HIS A 67 33.86 -6.10 -0.62
C HIS A 67 33.99 -7.44 -1.37
N HIS A 68 34.46 -8.48 -0.72
CA HIS A 68 34.54 -9.81 -1.31
C HIS A 68 33.16 -10.35 -1.71
N VAL A 69 32.11 -10.08 -0.91
CA VAL A 69 30.73 -10.44 -1.25
C VAL A 69 30.23 -9.65 -2.45
N LEU A 70 30.59 -8.37 -2.55
CA LEU A 70 30.18 -7.52 -3.65
C LEU A 70 30.79 -7.97 -4.99
N GLU A 71 32.08 -8.37 -4.99
CA GLU A 71 32.79 -8.85 -6.17
C GLU A 71 32.22 -10.17 -6.71
N HIS A 72 31.63 -11.00 -5.83
CA HIS A 72 31.01 -12.27 -6.19
C HIS A 72 29.49 -12.19 -6.35
N ALA A 73 28.91 -11.00 -6.19
CA ALA A 73 27.47 -10.78 -6.39
C ALA A 73 27.14 -10.91 -7.89
N HIS A 74 26.23 -11.80 -8.21
CA HIS A 74 25.73 -11.99 -9.57
C HIS A 74 24.20 -12.03 -9.56
N GLU A 75 23.61 -11.84 -10.74
CA GLU A 75 22.16 -11.87 -10.91
C GLU A 75 21.61 -13.29 -10.62
N SER A 76 20.37 -13.32 -10.15
CA SER A 76 19.68 -14.59 -9.86
C SER A 76 19.47 -15.43 -11.13
N PRO A 77 19.50 -16.75 -11.04
CA PRO A 77 19.31 -17.63 -12.19
C PRO A 77 17.90 -17.46 -12.79
N PRO A 78 17.72 -17.75 -14.10
CA PRO A 78 16.44 -17.56 -14.81
C PRO A 78 15.25 -18.27 -14.15
N VAL A 79 15.46 -19.39 -13.49
CA VAL A 79 14.42 -20.12 -12.74
C VAL A 79 13.79 -19.26 -11.64
N MET A 80 14.53 -18.31 -11.06
CA MET A 80 14.02 -17.35 -10.07
C MET A 80 13.47 -16.09 -10.75
N LEU A 81 14.12 -15.63 -11.81
CA LEU A 81 13.75 -14.38 -12.48
C LEU A 81 12.42 -14.49 -13.24
N VAL A 82 12.18 -15.59 -13.95
CA VAL A 82 10.96 -15.79 -14.74
C VAL A 82 9.69 -15.67 -13.90
N PRO A 83 9.53 -16.36 -12.76
CA PRO A 83 8.38 -16.17 -11.88
C PRO A 83 8.24 -14.73 -11.37
N LEU A 84 9.34 -14.06 -11.05
CA LEU A 84 9.31 -12.66 -10.59
C LEU A 84 8.82 -11.72 -11.68
N PHE A 85 9.25 -11.90 -12.93
CA PHE A 85 8.75 -11.09 -14.05
C PHE A 85 7.27 -11.34 -14.33
N VAL A 86 6.80 -12.60 -14.24
CA VAL A 86 5.37 -12.92 -14.39
C VAL A 86 4.55 -12.26 -13.29
N LEU A 87 5.01 -12.33 -12.04
CA LEU A 87 4.34 -11.67 -10.92
C LEU A 87 4.35 -10.13 -11.05
N ALA A 88 5.46 -9.57 -11.50
CA ALA A 88 5.56 -8.13 -11.76
C ALA A 88 4.60 -7.68 -12.86
N ALA A 89 4.52 -8.42 -13.96
CA ALA A 89 3.55 -8.16 -15.02
C ALA A 89 2.10 -8.26 -14.51
N GLY A 90 1.79 -9.28 -13.72
CA GLY A 90 0.48 -9.44 -13.07
C GLY A 90 0.16 -8.25 -12.15
N ALA A 91 1.11 -7.80 -11.35
CA ALA A 91 0.93 -6.65 -10.47
C ALA A 91 0.62 -5.34 -11.20
N LEU A 92 1.18 -5.16 -12.41
CA LEU A 92 0.93 -3.99 -13.25
C LEU A 92 -0.43 -4.06 -13.97
N VAL A 93 -0.86 -5.25 -14.39
CA VAL A 93 -2.00 -5.43 -15.30
C VAL A 93 -3.29 -5.80 -14.56
N ALA A 94 -3.19 -6.55 -13.46
CA ALA A 94 -4.37 -7.07 -12.76
C ALA A 94 -5.34 -5.99 -12.29
N GLY A 95 -4.84 -4.84 -11.83
CA GLY A 95 -5.66 -3.71 -11.42
C GLY A 95 -6.52 -3.14 -12.55
N ILE A 96 -6.02 -3.17 -13.78
CA ILE A 96 -6.74 -2.69 -14.96
C ILE A 96 -7.79 -3.72 -15.38
N VAL A 97 -7.38 -4.99 -15.47
CA VAL A 97 -8.22 -6.07 -16.05
C VAL A 97 -9.38 -6.44 -15.13
N PHE A 98 -9.14 -6.42 -13.81
CA PHE A 98 -10.10 -6.91 -12.83
C PHE A 98 -10.81 -5.80 -12.04
N PHE A 99 -10.55 -4.52 -12.32
CA PHE A 99 -11.15 -3.40 -11.60
C PHE A 99 -12.69 -3.53 -11.57
N ASP A 100 -13.31 -3.67 -12.71
CA ASP A 100 -14.75 -3.77 -12.84
C ASP A 100 -15.32 -4.95 -12.05
N ASN A 101 -14.65 -6.10 -12.09
CA ASN A 101 -15.12 -7.33 -11.46
C ASN A 101 -15.06 -7.29 -9.92
N PHE A 102 -14.25 -6.39 -9.33
CA PHE A 102 -14.02 -6.35 -7.89
C PHE A 102 -14.39 -5.03 -7.22
N VAL A 103 -14.54 -3.96 -7.98
CA VAL A 103 -14.79 -2.61 -7.43
C VAL A 103 -16.08 -1.99 -7.97
N GLU A 104 -16.34 -2.10 -9.29
CA GLU A 104 -17.55 -1.54 -9.90
C GLU A 104 -18.77 -2.40 -9.62
N LYS A 105 -19.90 -1.77 -9.21
CA LYS A 105 -21.14 -2.45 -8.81
C LYS A 105 -21.63 -3.45 -9.86
N GLU A 106 -21.77 -3.00 -11.11
CA GLU A 106 -22.27 -3.84 -12.21
C GLU A 106 -21.34 -5.03 -12.50
N GLY A 107 -20.03 -4.80 -12.46
CA GLY A 107 -19.02 -5.85 -12.68
C GLY A 107 -19.00 -6.87 -11.55
N VAL A 108 -19.12 -6.43 -10.29
CA VAL A 108 -19.20 -7.28 -9.11
C VAL A 108 -20.45 -8.18 -9.19
N GLU A 109 -21.63 -7.63 -9.49
CA GLU A 109 -22.87 -8.39 -9.60
C GLU A 109 -22.78 -9.43 -10.73
N HIS A 110 -22.23 -9.07 -11.88
CA HIS A 110 -22.08 -9.97 -13.00
C HIS A 110 -21.07 -11.09 -12.77
N PHE A 111 -19.92 -10.76 -12.17
CA PHE A 111 -18.83 -11.71 -11.93
C PHE A 111 -19.15 -12.68 -10.78
N TRP A 112 -19.57 -12.15 -9.65
CA TRP A 112 -19.83 -12.93 -8.42
C TRP A 112 -21.24 -13.54 -8.39
N ARG A 113 -22.17 -12.99 -9.18
CA ARG A 113 -23.59 -13.42 -9.23
C ARG A 113 -24.18 -13.46 -7.83
N GLY A 114 -24.70 -14.61 -7.39
CA GLY A 114 -25.24 -14.81 -6.05
C GLY A 114 -24.23 -15.31 -5.01
N ALA A 115 -22.93 -15.32 -5.30
CA ALA A 115 -21.90 -15.79 -4.34
C ALA A 115 -21.64 -14.79 -3.22
N LEU A 116 -21.87 -13.50 -3.46
CA LEU A 116 -21.78 -12.45 -2.44
C LEU A 116 -23.17 -12.00 -2.03
N LEU A 117 -23.52 -12.20 -0.74
CA LEU A 117 -24.76 -11.70 -0.19
C LEU A 117 -24.55 -10.27 0.32
N VAL A 118 -25.17 -9.31 -0.32
CA VAL A 118 -25.24 -7.92 0.15
C VAL A 118 -26.62 -7.70 0.75
N LEU A 119 -26.68 -7.38 2.05
CA LEU A 119 -27.92 -7.10 2.74
C LEU A 119 -28.37 -5.67 2.44
N GLU A 120 -29.67 -5.48 2.14
CA GLU A 120 -30.26 -4.15 1.93
C GLU A 120 -30.10 -3.23 3.15
N SER A 121 -30.02 -3.82 4.37
CA SER A 121 -29.77 -3.09 5.61
C SER A 121 -28.32 -2.62 5.80
N HIS A 122 -27.38 -3.06 4.96
CA HIS A 122 -25.96 -2.74 5.06
C HIS A 122 -25.38 -2.48 3.66
N PRO A 123 -25.73 -1.36 3.01
CA PRO A 123 -25.34 -1.05 1.65
C PRO A 123 -23.92 -0.46 1.56
N ALA A 124 -22.97 -0.94 2.38
CA ALA A 124 -21.60 -0.40 2.45
C ALA A 124 -20.87 -0.40 1.09
N MET A 125 -21.17 -1.38 0.22
CA MET A 125 -20.63 -1.42 -1.15
C MET A 125 -21.18 -0.31 -2.05
N GLU A 126 -22.39 0.17 -1.80
CA GLU A 126 -22.99 1.27 -2.54
C GLU A 126 -22.57 2.61 -1.93
N ASP A 127 -22.62 2.71 -0.61
CA ASP A 127 -22.27 3.92 0.14
C ASP A 127 -20.79 4.30 0.02
N MET A 128 -19.87 3.34 -0.24
CA MET A 128 -18.46 3.62 -0.40
C MET A 128 -18.17 4.58 -1.58
N HIS A 129 -19.00 4.58 -2.60
CA HIS A 129 -18.83 5.50 -3.75
C HIS A 129 -19.26 6.94 -3.42
N HIS A 130 -20.05 7.11 -2.36
CA HIS A 130 -20.62 8.40 -1.93
C HIS A 130 -19.91 9.01 -0.72
N VAL A 131 -18.79 8.43 -0.26
CA VAL A 131 -18.02 8.99 0.85
C VAL A 131 -17.44 10.36 0.52
N PRO A 132 -17.23 11.23 1.53
CA PRO A 132 -16.62 12.55 1.34
C PRO A 132 -15.24 12.48 0.68
N GLU A 133 -14.89 13.46 -0.14
CA GLU A 133 -13.61 13.50 -0.87
C GLU A 133 -12.37 13.42 0.05
N TRP A 134 -12.45 13.97 1.26
CA TRP A 134 -11.34 13.86 2.22
C TRP A 134 -11.05 12.40 2.64
N VAL A 135 -12.09 11.55 2.69
CA VAL A 135 -11.96 10.11 3.00
C VAL A 135 -11.16 9.40 1.92
N LYS A 136 -11.43 9.74 0.65
CA LYS A 136 -10.71 9.19 -0.52
C LYS A 136 -9.25 9.68 -0.59
N LEU A 137 -9.00 10.92 -0.17
CA LEU A 137 -7.66 11.52 -0.20
C LEU A 137 -6.78 11.15 0.99
N ALA A 138 -7.37 10.83 2.14
CA ALA A 138 -6.61 10.57 3.36
C ALA A 138 -5.60 9.42 3.24
N PRO A 139 -5.88 8.26 2.60
CA PRO A 139 -4.90 7.21 2.40
C PRO A 139 -3.71 7.66 1.55
N LEU A 140 -3.96 8.49 0.54
CA LEU A 140 -2.93 9.04 -0.33
C LEU A 140 -2.02 10.00 0.43
N VAL A 141 -2.59 10.91 1.21
CA VAL A 141 -1.85 11.85 2.05
C VAL A 141 -1.01 11.11 3.09
N ALA A 142 -1.59 10.07 3.73
CA ALA A 142 -0.88 9.21 4.68
C ALA A 142 0.31 8.51 4.02
N ALA A 143 0.13 7.94 2.83
CA ALA A 143 1.20 7.27 2.10
C ALA A 143 2.33 8.23 1.72
N PHE A 144 2.02 9.39 1.15
CA PHE A 144 3.04 10.38 0.80
C PHE A 144 3.78 10.93 2.01
N SER A 145 3.10 11.17 3.12
CA SER A 145 3.75 11.62 4.36
C SER A 145 4.71 10.54 4.90
N GLY A 146 4.34 9.27 4.83
CA GLY A 146 5.21 8.15 5.18
C GLY A 146 6.47 8.09 4.29
N ILE A 147 6.30 8.26 2.98
CA ILE A 147 7.41 8.30 2.01
C ILE A 147 8.36 9.46 2.33
N ILE A 148 7.83 10.66 2.50
CA ILE A 148 8.62 11.86 2.80
C ILE A 148 9.41 11.65 4.09
N LEU A 149 8.78 11.13 5.14
CA LEU A 149 9.45 10.87 6.40
C LEU A 149 10.56 9.82 6.27
N ALA A 150 10.34 8.76 5.48
CA ALA A 150 11.35 7.75 5.20
C ALA A 150 12.57 8.32 4.48
N VAL A 151 12.34 9.17 3.48
CA VAL A 151 13.42 9.85 2.73
C VAL A 151 14.19 10.82 3.65
N LEU A 152 13.50 11.58 4.49
CA LEU A 152 14.14 12.48 5.45
C LEU A 152 15.02 11.72 6.45
N PHE A 153 14.54 10.64 7.03
CA PHE A 153 15.28 9.84 8.00
C PHE A 153 16.45 9.08 7.38
N SER A 154 16.32 8.65 6.12
CA SER A 154 17.36 7.90 5.44
C SER A 154 18.39 8.81 4.74
N GLY A 155 17.97 9.97 4.28
CA GLY A 155 18.78 10.91 3.50
C GLY A 155 19.38 12.05 4.33
N VAL A 156 18.51 12.87 4.92
CA VAL A 156 18.88 14.15 5.56
C VAL A 156 19.20 13.97 7.05
N TRP A 157 18.35 13.27 7.78
CA TRP A 157 18.43 13.13 9.25
C TRP A 157 18.93 11.74 9.67
N LYS A 158 20.06 11.31 9.12
CA LYS A 158 20.63 9.97 9.38
C LYS A 158 20.85 9.64 10.85
N GLY A 159 21.02 10.63 11.70
CA GLY A 159 21.18 10.47 13.15
C GLY A 159 19.85 10.37 13.94
N ALA A 160 18.73 10.78 13.35
CA ALA A 160 17.45 10.83 14.05
C ALA A 160 16.95 9.45 14.52
N PRO A 161 17.01 8.37 13.70
CA PRO A 161 16.59 7.04 14.14
C PRO A 161 17.39 6.54 15.36
N ALA A 162 18.70 6.79 15.40
CA ALA A 162 19.55 6.41 16.52
C ALA A 162 19.25 7.24 17.77
N ALA A 163 18.97 8.53 17.63
CA ALA A 163 18.57 9.39 18.73
C ALA A 163 17.21 8.98 19.32
N ILE A 164 16.24 8.64 18.46
CA ILE A 164 14.92 8.14 18.88
C ILE A 164 15.06 6.81 19.60
N ALA A 165 15.82 5.85 19.04
CA ALA A 165 16.08 4.57 19.69
C ALA A 165 16.73 4.72 21.07
N LYS A 166 17.68 5.66 21.19
CA LYS A 166 18.31 5.98 22.50
C LYS A 166 17.33 6.61 23.50
N ALA A 167 16.43 7.48 23.04
CA ALA A 167 15.42 8.10 23.88
C ALA A 167 14.34 7.10 24.33
N LEU A 168 14.00 6.13 23.50
CA LEU A 168 13.05 5.06 23.78
C LEU A 168 13.70 3.81 24.40
N GLY A 169 14.96 3.89 24.80
CA GLY A 169 15.78 2.78 25.27
C GLY A 169 15.15 1.78 26.24
N PRO A 170 14.23 2.17 27.14
CA PRO A 170 13.52 1.21 27.99
C PRO A 170 12.46 0.35 27.29
N ILE A 171 12.05 0.75 26.06
CA ILE A 171 10.98 0.12 25.29
C ILE A 171 11.57 -0.62 24.08
N TYR A 172 12.83 -0.33 23.72
CA TYR A 172 13.57 -0.86 22.61
C TYR A 172 14.51 -1.98 23.03
#